data_79f9aeda385fa0fc458606c922689a4c
#
_entry.id   79f9aeda385fa0fc458606c922689a4c
#
_cell.length_a   1.000
_cell.length_b   1.000
_cell.length_c   1.000
_cell.angle_alpha   90.00
_cell.angle_beta   90.00
_cell.angle_gamma   90.00
#
_symmetry.space_group_name_H-M   'P 1'
#
loop_
_entity.id
_entity.type
_entity.pdbx_description
1 polymer ?
#
loop_
_entity_poly.entity_id
_entity_poly.type
_entity_poly.pdbx_seq_one_letter_code
_entity_poly.pdbx_strand_id
1 'polypeptide(L)'
;MTIWAIVPVKPLRRGKSRLAGTLSEDERTHLNQLLLEHTLKTLTDLKEIEQILVVSRDPAALALAREHGARTVREAGSPKLNTALKRATVVAQLYATRGVLVLPADLPLITREDIRALVKRAKKPPVVVIAPDRREEGTNALLICPAGLIEYDFGPGSFQRHCDRAQQAGARLEVVNLPSLGLDLDLPEDLEMVLKLEGLQVEEPFVAEETA
;
A
#
# COMPACT_ATOMS: atom_id res chain seq x y z
N MET A 1 -6.40 5.49 -20.14
CA MET A 1 -5.39 4.43 -19.85
C MET A 1 -5.98 3.64 -18.70
N THR A 2 -6.21 2.36 -18.88
CA THR A 2 -6.85 1.49 -17.87
C THR A 2 -5.79 1.02 -16.87
N ILE A 3 -5.90 1.44 -15.61
CA ILE A 3 -5.03 1.02 -14.51
C ILE A 3 -5.88 0.33 -13.45
N TRP A 4 -5.42 -0.81 -12.98
CA TRP A 4 -5.96 -1.46 -11.80
C TRP A 4 -5.08 -1.20 -10.59
N ALA A 5 -5.68 -0.85 -9.47
CA ALA A 5 -4.98 -0.76 -8.20
C ALA A 5 -5.04 -2.13 -7.50
N ILE A 6 -3.89 -2.70 -7.18
CA ILE A 6 -3.77 -3.91 -6.36
C ILE A 6 -3.38 -3.50 -4.95
N VAL A 7 -4.24 -3.80 -3.98
CA VAL A 7 -4.05 -3.48 -2.56
C VAL A 7 -3.80 -4.77 -1.79
N PRO A 8 -2.54 -5.10 -1.48
CA PRO A 8 -2.22 -6.24 -0.63
C PRO A 8 -2.53 -5.92 0.84
N VAL A 9 -3.24 -6.82 1.53
CA VAL A 9 -3.64 -6.63 2.93
C VAL A 9 -3.27 -7.85 3.76
N LYS A 10 -2.45 -7.65 4.78
CA LYS A 10 -2.19 -8.65 5.82
C LYS A 10 -3.47 -8.91 6.63
N PRO A 11 -3.62 -10.08 7.28
CA PRO A 11 -4.74 -10.27 8.21
C PRO A 11 -4.79 -9.14 9.23
N LEU A 12 -5.98 -8.52 9.40
CA LEU A 12 -6.17 -7.30 10.20
C LEU A 12 -5.64 -7.44 11.62
N ARG A 13 -5.86 -8.60 12.25
CA ARG A 13 -5.34 -8.90 13.58
C ARG A 13 -3.82 -9.13 13.67
N ARG A 14 -3.17 -9.43 12.53
CA ARG A 14 -1.73 -9.72 12.46
C ARG A 14 -0.89 -8.56 11.93
N GLY A 15 -1.53 -7.51 11.43
CA GLY A 15 -0.85 -6.30 11.01
C GLY A 15 -0.26 -5.52 12.18
N LYS A 16 0.70 -4.67 11.89
CA LYS A 16 1.29 -3.71 12.85
C LYS A 16 1.84 -4.35 14.14
N SER A 17 2.44 -5.53 14.03
CA SER A 17 3.00 -6.25 15.19
C SER A 17 4.09 -5.46 15.93
N ARG A 18 4.79 -4.54 15.24
CA ARG A 18 5.80 -3.66 15.85
C ARG A 18 5.18 -2.59 16.77
N LEU A 19 3.88 -2.34 16.66
CA LEU A 19 3.13 -1.46 17.56
C LEU A 19 2.58 -2.19 18.81
N ALA A 20 2.92 -3.47 19.01
CA ALA A 20 2.39 -4.25 20.13
C ALA A 20 2.79 -3.72 21.52
N GLY A 21 3.85 -2.91 21.61
CA GLY A 21 4.24 -2.21 22.86
C GLY A 21 3.43 -0.93 23.12
N THR A 22 2.74 -0.40 22.11
CA THR A 22 1.99 0.87 22.19
C THR A 22 0.49 0.65 22.07
N LEU A 23 0.05 -0.32 21.28
CA LEU A 23 -1.36 -0.60 20.99
C LEU A 23 -1.69 -2.06 21.30
N SER A 24 -2.86 -2.29 21.91
CA SER A 24 -3.46 -3.62 22.08
C SER A 24 -3.76 -4.29 20.73
N GLU A 25 -4.08 -5.58 20.74
CA GLU A 25 -4.44 -6.31 19.52
C GLU A 25 -5.71 -5.71 18.85
N ASP A 26 -6.70 -5.34 19.65
CA ASP A 26 -7.95 -4.79 19.14
C ASP A 26 -7.74 -3.39 18.54
N GLU A 27 -6.93 -2.53 19.19
CA GLU A 27 -6.57 -1.22 18.64
C GLU A 27 -5.78 -1.33 17.34
N ARG A 28 -4.82 -2.26 17.24
CA ARG A 28 -4.11 -2.52 15.99
C ARG A 28 -5.03 -3.07 14.90
N THR A 29 -5.99 -3.90 15.27
CA THR A 29 -6.99 -4.43 14.34
C THR A 29 -7.86 -3.30 13.80
N HIS A 30 -8.33 -2.42 14.67
CA HIS A 30 -9.12 -1.26 14.29
C HIS A 30 -8.30 -0.28 13.41
N LEU A 31 -7.07 0.00 13.78
CA LEU A 31 -6.14 0.81 12.97
C LEU A 31 -5.97 0.23 11.56
N ASN A 32 -5.75 -1.08 11.43
CA ASN A 32 -5.64 -1.73 10.14
C ASN A 32 -6.93 -1.63 9.29
N GLN A 33 -8.10 -1.66 9.94
CA GLN A 33 -9.38 -1.41 9.26
C GLN A 33 -9.48 0.02 8.74
N LEU A 34 -9.18 1.01 9.58
CA LEU A 34 -9.21 2.42 9.20
C LEU A 34 -8.25 2.72 8.04
N LEU A 35 -7.04 2.19 8.08
CA LEU A 35 -6.04 2.35 7.02
C LEU A 35 -6.51 1.73 5.69
N LEU A 36 -7.10 0.53 5.74
CA LEU A 36 -7.67 -0.11 4.56
C LEU A 36 -8.84 0.71 4.00
N GLU A 37 -9.76 1.15 4.85
CA GLU A 37 -10.87 2.01 4.43
C GLU A 37 -10.39 3.32 3.80
N HIS A 38 -9.40 3.98 4.41
CA HIS A 38 -8.81 5.19 3.88
C HIS A 38 -8.23 4.96 2.47
N THR A 39 -7.46 3.87 2.30
CA THR A 39 -6.89 3.49 1.00
C THR A 39 -7.99 3.26 -0.04
N LEU A 40 -9.03 2.50 0.32
CA LEU A 40 -10.16 2.22 -0.58
C LEU A 40 -10.91 3.49 -0.96
N LYS A 41 -11.24 4.36 0.01
CA LYS A 41 -11.92 5.66 -0.22
C LYS A 41 -11.07 6.59 -1.10
N THR A 42 -9.75 6.57 -0.93
CA THR A 42 -8.83 7.36 -1.76
C THR A 42 -8.82 6.87 -3.22
N LEU A 43 -8.90 5.56 -3.45
CA LEU A 43 -8.89 4.96 -4.78
C LEU A 43 -10.26 4.98 -5.47
N THR A 44 -11.35 4.97 -4.70
CA THR A 44 -12.71 4.96 -5.23
C THR A 44 -13.01 6.28 -5.95
N ASP A 45 -13.79 6.20 -7.05
CA ASP A 45 -14.20 7.33 -7.90
C ASP A 45 -13.05 8.11 -8.57
N LEU A 46 -11.84 7.57 -8.57
CA LEU A 46 -10.76 8.09 -9.38
C LEU A 46 -10.89 7.60 -10.83
N LYS A 47 -11.09 8.53 -11.76
CA LYS A 47 -11.20 8.21 -13.20
C LYS A 47 -9.96 7.52 -13.76
N GLU A 48 -8.84 7.68 -13.10
CA GLU A 48 -7.55 7.09 -13.44
C GLU A 48 -7.46 5.62 -13.07
N ILE A 49 -8.24 5.18 -12.07
CA ILE A 49 -8.29 3.80 -11.57
C ILE A 49 -9.59 3.15 -12.04
N GLU A 50 -9.48 2.15 -12.89
CA GLU A 50 -10.64 1.45 -13.43
C GLU A 50 -11.22 0.45 -12.43
N GLN A 51 -10.35 -0.26 -11.70
CA GLN A 51 -10.73 -1.26 -10.72
C GLN A 51 -9.76 -1.28 -9.54
N ILE A 52 -10.29 -1.61 -8.38
CA ILE A 52 -9.52 -1.92 -7.18
C ILE A 52 -9.59 -3.42 -6.95
N LEU A 53 -8.45 -4.07 -6.75
CA LEU A 53 -8.32 -5.49 -6.45
C LEU A 53 -7.61 -5.67 -5.12
N VAL A 54 -8.35 -6.06 -4.09
CA VAL A 54 -7.78 -6.34 -2.76
C VAL A 54 -7.36 -7.81 -2.68
N VAL A 55 -6.13 -8.03 -2.25
CA VAL A 55 -5.57 -9.37 -2.08
C VAL A 55 -5.28 -9.61 -0.61
N SER A 56 -5.96 -10.58 -0.02
CA SER A 56 -5.79 -10.93 1.38
C SER A 56 -6.15 -12.40 1.63
N ARG A 57 -5.69 -12.95 2.73
CA ARG A 57 -6.16 -14.22 3.29
C ARG A 57 -7.22 -14.03 4.37
N ASP A 58 -7.46 -12.79 4.80
CA ASP A 58 -8.40 -12.44 5.86
C ASP A 58 -9.80 -12.23 5.29
N PRO A 59 -10.78 -13.05 5.66
CA PRO A 59 -12.16 -12.87 5.22
C PRO A 59 -12.76 -11.51 5.60
N ALA A 60 -12.37 -10.95 6.76
CA ALA A 60 -12.87 -9.65 7.22
C ALA A 60 -12.35 -8.51 6.33
N ALA A 61 -11.03 -8.51 6.01
CA ALA A 61 -10.46 -7.54 5.08
C ALA A 61 -11.10 -7.63 3.69
N LEU A 62 -11.38 -8.87 3.21
CA LEU A 62 -12.04 -9.06 1.91
C LEU A 62 -13.51 -8.67 1.94
N ALA A 63 -14.23 -8.82 3.07
CA ALA A 63 -15.59 -8.35 3.22
C ALA A 63 -15.65 -6.82 3.15
N LEU A 64 -14.82 -6.14 3.96
CA LEU A 64 -14.68 -4.69 3.96
C LEU A 64 -14.34 -4.14 2.56
N ALA A 65 -13.44 -4.79 1.84
CA ALA A 65 -13.10 -4.40 0.47
C ALA A 65 -14.31 -4.46 -0.47
N ARG A 66 -15.14 -5.50 -0.38
CA ARG A 66 -16.36 -5.62 -1.20
C ARG A 66 -17.40 -4.56 -0.86
N GLU A 67 -17.55 -4.19 0.41
CA GLU A 67 -18.43 -3.09 0.85
C GLU A 67 -18.06 -1.76 0.20
N HIS A 68 -16.76 -1.56 -0.06
CA HIS A 68 -16.24 -0.41 -0.81
C HIS A 68 -16.19 -0.61 -2.34
N GLY A 69 -16.85 -1.64 -2.87
CA GLY A 69 -16.93 -1.90 -4.32
C GLY A 69 -15.68 -2.50 -4.95
N ALA A 70 -14.68 -2.88 -4.16
CA ALA A 70 -13.48 -3.50 -4.67
C ALA A 70 -13.69 -4.98 -5.03
N ARG A 71 -13.01 -5.43 -6.07
CA ARG A 71 -12.83 -6.87 -6.34
C ARG A 71 -11.89 -7.48 -5.32
N THR A 72 -12.04 -8.76 -5.08
CA THR A 72 -11.22 -9.44 -4.06
C THR A 72 -10.64 -10.73 -4.59
N VAL A 73 -9.39 -11.02 -4.20
CA VAL A 73 -8.73 -12.30 -4.41
C VAL A 73 -8.27 -12.84 -3.07
N ARG A 74 -8.70 -14.06 -2.75
CA ARG A 74 -8.22 -14.75 -1.57
C ARG A 74 -6.85 -15.36 -1.84
N GLU A 75 -5.86 -14.95 -1.05
CA GLU A 75 -4.53 -15.56 -1.06
C GLU A 75 -4.59 -16.98 -0.45
N ALA A 76 -4.10 -17.98 -1.17
CA ALA A 76 -4.02 -19.35 -0.74
C ALA A 76 -2.56 -19.78 -0.48
N GLY A 77 -2.38 -20.70 0.45
CA GLY A 77 -1.07 -21.28 0.76
C GLY A 77 -0.23 -20.44 1.73
N SER A 78 1.09 -20.54 1.63
CA SER A 78 2.03 -19.79 2.46
C SER A 78 2.01 -18.30 2.13
N PRO A 79 2.05 -17.38 3.13
CA PRO A 79 2.02 -15.94 2.86
C PRO A 79 3.30 -15.52 2.14
N LYS A 80 3.17 -15.10 0.88
CA LYS A 80 4.27 -14.58 0.07
C LYS A 80 3.74 -13.41 -0.76
N LEU A 81 3.99 -12.20 -0.29
CA LEU A 81 3.50 -10.96 -0.90
C LEU A 81 3.77 -10.93 -2.42
N ASN A 82 5.00 -11.14 -2.84
CA ASN A 82 5.37 -11.06 -4.26
C ASN A 82 4.61 -12.08 -5.12
N THR A 83 4.37 -13.29 -4.60
CA THR A 83 3.56 -14.31 -5.29
C THR A 83 2.09 -13.90 -5.37
N ALA A 84 1.54 -13.33 -4.31
CA ALA A 84 0.16 -12.83 -4.28
C ALA A 84 -0.04 -11.69 -5.29
N LEU A 85 0.88 -10.74 -5.35
CA LEU A 85 0.88 -9.65 -6.31
C LEU A 85 0.98 -10.14 -7.75
N LYS A 86 1.86 -11.12 -8.04
CA LYS A 86 1.97 -11.72 -9.36
C LYS A 86 0.66 -12.38 -9.81
N ARG A 87 0.00 -13.13 -8.92
CA ARG A 87 -1.31 -13.73 -9.20
C ARG A 87 -2.39 -12.70 -9.44
N ALA A 88 -2.43 -11.64 -8.62
CA ALA A 88 -3.37 -10.55 -8.78
C ALA A 88 -3.17 -9.80 -10.10
N THR A 89 -1.91 -9.60 -10.52
CA THR A 89 -1.60 -9.00 -11.82
C THR A 89 -2.10 -9.86 -12.98
N VAL A 90 -1.95 -11.18 -12.90
CA VAL A 90 -2.53 -12.09 -13.91
C VAL A 90 -4.05 -11.94 -13.97
N VAL A 91 -4.73 -11.84 -12.82
CA VAL A 91 -6.17 -11.59 -12.80
C VAL A 91 -6.51 -10.26 -13.48
N ALA A 92 -5.78 -9.17 -13.18
CA ALA A 92 -5.99 -7.89 -13.82
C ALA A 92 -5.77 -7.94 -15.34
N GLN A 93 -4.76 -8.67 -15.81
CA GLN A 93 -4.47 -8.86 -17.23
C GLN A 93 -5.59 -9.56 -17.99
N LEU A 94 -6.35 -10.46 -17.35
CA LEU A 94 -7.53 -11.11 -17.95
C LEU A 94 -8.64 -10.11 -18.32
N TYR A 95 -8.63 -8.93 -17.72
CA TYR A 95 -9.56 -7.83 -18.01
C TYR A 95 -8.91 -6.74 -18.89
N ALA A 96 -7.87 -7.09 -19.64
CA ALA A 96 -7.18 -6.20 -20.58
C ALA A 96 -6.65 -4.89 -19.94
N THR A 97 -6.30 -4.92 -18.64
CA THR A 97 -5.67 -3.77 -18.01
C THR A 97 -4.33 -3.43 -18.65
N ARG A 98 -4.04 -2.17 -18.82
CA ARG A 98 -2.76 -1.72 -19.38
C ARG A 98 -1.67 -1.61 -18.34
N GLY A 99 -2.02 -1.25 -17.12
CA GLY A 99 -1.06 -1.08 -16.04
C GLY A 99 -1.63 -1.47 -14.68
N VAL A 100 -0.75 -1.73 -13.75
CA VAL A 100 -1.07 -2.09 -12.38
C VAL A 100 -0.35 -1.15 -11.43
N LEU A 101 -1.10 -0.55 -10.51
CA LEU A 101 -0.59 0.17 -9.35
C LEU A 101 -0.67 -0.73 -8.13
N VAL A 102 0.46 -1.14 -7.59
CA VAL A 102 0.52 -1.78 -6.26
C VAL A 102 0.60 -0.69 -5.21
N LEU A 103 -0.36 -0.70 -4.28
CA LEU A 103 -0.47 0.29 -3.21
C LEU A 103 -0.80 -0.45 -1.90
N PRO A 104 0.15 -0.63 -0.97
CA PRO A 104 -0.12 -1.17 0.36
C PRO A 104 -1.12 -0.30 1.13
N ALA A 105 -1.88 -0.93 2.04
CA ALA A 105 -2.91 -0.25 2.81
C ALA A 105 -2.39 0.30 4.15
N ASP A 106 -1.14 0.71 4.23
CA ASP A 106 -0.50 1.21 5.45
C ASP A 106 0.05 2.64 5.33
N LEU A 107 -0.46 3.37 4.34
CA LEU A 107 -0.09 4.74 4.03
C LEU A 107 -1.18 5.70 4.54
N PRO A 108 -1.08 6.22 5.77
CA PRO A 108 -2.15 6.99 6.39
C PRO A 108 -2.42 8.34 5.72
N LEU A 109 -1.42 8.92 5.05
CA LEU A 109 -1.48 10.28 4.51
C LEU A 109 -1.71 10.32 2.99
N ILE A 110 -1.99 9.19 2.34
CA ILE A 110 -2.21 9.17 0.89
C ILE A 110 -3.42 10.02 0.50
N THR A 111 -3.29 10.70 -0.63
CA THR A 111 -4.34 11.52 -1.20
C THR A 111 -4.69 11.08 -2.63
N ARG A 112 -5.83 11.54 -3.13
CA ARG A 112 -6.21 11.36 -4.53
C ARG A 112 -5.23 12.03 -5.50
N GLU A 113 -4.65 13.14 -5.08
CA GLU A 113 -3.66 13.91 -5.82
C GLU A 113 -2.36 13.11 -6.02
N ASP A 114 -1.96 12.35 -5.00
CA ASP A 114 -0.79 11.46 -5.10
C ASP A 114 -1.00 10.37 -6.15
N ILE A 115 -2.18 9.73 -6.13
CA ILE A 115 -2.51 8.71 -7.14
C ILE A 115 -2.54 9.30 -8.55
N ARG A 116 -3.10 10.50 -8.70
CA ARG A 116 -3.07 11.22 -9.99
C ARG A 116 -1.66 11.56 -10.44
N ALA A 117 -0.79 11.95 -9.50
CA ALA A 117 0.62 12.26 -9.79
C ALA A 117 1.38 11.02 -10.30
N LEU A 118 1.17 9.85 -9.67
CA LEU A 118 1.73 8.57 -10.12
C LEU A 118 1.23 8.22 -11.52
N VAL A 119 -0.08 8.24 -11.75
CA VAL A 119 -0.68 7.87 -13.04
C VAL A 119 -0.26 8.84 -14.16
N LYS A 120 -0.15 10.13 -13.85
CA LYS A 120 0.32 11.13 -14.82
C LYS A 120 1.73 10.81 -15.36
N ARG A 121 2.60 10.23 -14.53
CA ARG A 121 3.95 9.82 -14.92
C ARG A 121 3.98 8.51 -15.70
N ALA A 122 2.96 7.69 -15.60
CA ALA A 122 2.86 6.42 -16.32
C ALA A 122 2.51 6.54 -17.82
N LYS A 123 2.48 7.76 -18.35
CA LYS A 123 2.27 7.99 -19.80
C LYS A 123 3.48 7.50 -20.60
N LYS A 124 3.22 6.99 -21.81
CA LYS A 124 4.24 6.47 -22.76
C LYS A 124 4.98 5.24 -22.20
N PRO A 125 4.31 4.09 -22.10
CA PRO A 125 4.95 2.82 -21.73
C PRO A 125 6.01 2.39 -22.80
N PRO A 126 6.99 1.55 -22.43
CA PRO A 126 7.11 0.89 -21.12
C PRO A 126 7.64 1.83 -20.02
N VAL A 127 6.99 1.82 -18.85
CA VAL A 127 7.36 2.68 -17.73
C VAL A 127 7.10 2.02 -16.39
N VAL A 128 7.97 2.29 -15.44
CA VAL A 128 7.81 1.95 -14.03
C VAL A 128 7.87 3.25 -13.22
N VAL A 129 6.83 3.50 -12.41
CA VAL A 129 6.76 4.66 -11.51
C VAL A 129 6.82 4.13 -10.09
N ILE A 130 7.78 4.62 -9.30
CA ILE A 130 8.05 4.14 -7.95
C ILE A 130 7.98 5.30 -6.98
N ALA A 131 7.25 5.12 -5.86
CA ALA A 131 7.36 5.94 -4.68
C ALA A 131 8.06 5.12 -3.58
N PRO A 132 9.26 5.51 -3.15
CA PRO A 132 9.94 4.87 -2.03
C PRO A 132 9.29 5.24 -0.70
N ASP A 133 9.67 4.52 0.36
CA ASP A 133 9.51 4.99 1.72
C ASP A 133 10.43 6.19 2.00
N ARG A 134 10.26 6.85 3.15
CA ARG A 134 11.06 8.03 3.55
C ARG A 134 12.56 7.73 3.74
N ARG A 135 12.94 6.44 3.84
CA ARG A 135 14.34 6.00 4.00
C ARG A 135 14.97 5.56 2.69
N GLU A 136 14.18 5.56 1.59
CA GLU A 136 14.57 5.04 0.29
C GLU A 136 15.02 3.56 0.32
N GLU A 137 14.51 2.78 1.28
CA GLU A 137 14.75 1.35 1.41
C GLU A 137 13.59 0.51 0.86
N GLY A 138 12.37 0.88 1.22
CA GLY A 138 11.14 0.21 0.84
C GLY A 138 10.47 0.83 -0.39
N THR A 139 9.41 0.18 -0.86
CA THR A 139 8.58 0.65 -1.97
C THR A 139 7.16 0.81 -1.47
N ASN A 140 6.67 2.04 -1.38
CA ASN A 140 5.33 2.36 -0.87
C ASN A 140 4.27 2.47 -1.98
N ALA A 141 4.68 2.78 -3.21
CA ALA A 141 3.81 2.62 -4.37
C ALA A 141 4.63 2.19 -5.59
N LEU A 142 4.07 1.27 -6.39
CA LEU A 142 4.72 0.76 -7.58
C LEU A 142 3.70 0.65 -8.72
N LEU A 143 3.82 1.53 -9.73
CA LEU A 143 3.00 1.47 -10.93
C LEU A 143 3.82 0.93 -12.09
N ILE A 144 3.34 -0.13 -12.71
CA ILE A 144 4.00 -0.85 -13.80
C ILE A 144 3.11 -0.78 -15.05
N CYS A 145 3.64 -0.31 -16.14
CA CYS A 145 2.94 -0.28 -17.43
C CYS A 145 3.89 -0.65 -18.59
N PRO A 146 3.59 -1.72 -19.34
CA PRO A 146 2.44 -2.61 -19.23
C PRO A 146 2.46 -3.47 -17.96
N ALA A 147 1.29 -3.95 -17.56
CA ALA A 147 1.14 -4.84 -16.40
C ALA A 147 2.02 -6.09 -16.55
N GLY A 148 2.80 -6.41 -15.51
CA GLY A 148 3.72 -7.55 -15.53
C GLY A 148 5.07 -7.31 -16.21
N LEU A 149 5.40 -6.06 -16.55
CA LEU A 149 6.67 -5.69 -17.18
C LEU A 149 7.90 -6.09 -16.35
N ILE A 150 7.79 -5.98 -15.03
CA ILE A 150 8.83 -6.40 -14.09
C ILE A 150 8.26 -7.35 -13.03
N GLU A 151 9.12 -8.17 -12.46
CA GLU A 151 8.79 -9.02 -11.32
C GLU A 151 8.73 -8.20 -10.03
N TYR A 152 7.80 -8.52 -9.14
CA TYR A 152 7.72 -7.92 -7.80
C TYR A 152 8.83 -8.46 -6.89
N ASP A 153 9.38 -7.57 -6.06
CA ASP A 153 10.43 -7.90 -5.11
C ASP A 153 10.34 -7.03 -3.84
N PHE A 154 9.12 -6.95 -3.30
CA PHE A 154 8.86 -6.25 -2.05
C PHE A 154 9.57 -6.93 -0.88
N GLY A 155 10.02 -6.12 0.08
CA GLY A 155 10.78 -6.50 1.25
C GLY A 155 11.95 -5.51 1.47
N PRO A 156 12.82 -5.72 2.47
CA PRO A 156 13.94 -4.82 2.73
C PRO A 156 14.79 -4.57 1.48
N GLY A 157 15.11 -3.31 1.19
CA GLY A 157 15.86 -2.91 0.00
C GLY A 157 15.06 -3.02 -1.32
N SER A 158 13.73 -3.10 -1.26
CA SER A 158 12.89 -3.29 -2.45
C SER A 158 12.93 -2.11 -3.41
N PHE A 159 13.16 -0.89 -2.93
CA PHE A 159 13.25 0.29 -3.78
C PHE A 159 14.34 0.12 -4.84
N GLN A 160 15.57 -0.15 -4.42
CA GLN A 160 16.67 -0.33 -5.37
C GLN A 160 16.45 -1.51 -6.30
N ARG A 161 15.96 -2.66 -5.77
CA ARG A 161 15.70 -3.83 -6.62
C ARG A 161 14.64 -3.58 -7.69
N HIS A 162 13.58 -2.83 -7.39
CA HIS A 162 12.60 -2.44 -8.40
C HIS A 162 13.16 -1.47 -9.43
N CYS A 163 14.04 -0.54 -9.02
CA CYS A 163 14.76 0.35 -9.95
C CYS A 163 15.64 -0.46 -10.92
N ASP A 164 16.43 -1.40 -10.39
CA ASP A 164 17.31 -2.25 -11.20
C ASP A 164 16.50 -3.09 -12.20
N ARG A 165 15.38 -3.67 -11.77
CA ARG A 165 14.48 -4.45 -12.65
C ARG A 165 13.86 -3.58 -13.75
N ALA A 166 13.49 -2.35 -13.43
CA ALA A 166 12.97 -1.41 -14.43
C ALA A 166 14.03 -1.09 -15.51
N GLN A 167 15.27 -0.85 -15.09
CA GLN A 167 16.39 -0.61 -16.00
C GLN A 167 16.70 -1.85 -16.86
N GLN A 168 16.75 -3.03 -16.25
CA GLN A 168 16.98 -4.31 -16.96
C GLN A 168 15.89 -4.60 -18.00
N ALA A 169 14.65 -4.20 -17.71
CA ALA A 169 13.53 -4.33 -18.63
C ALA A 169 13.50 -3.25 -19.73
N GLY A 170 14.46 -2.32 -19.76
CA GLY A 170 14.48 -1.20 -20.69
C GLY A 170 13.31 -0.23 -20.51
N ALA A 171 12.71 -0.22 -19.32
CA ALA A 171 11.61 0.66 -18.99
C ALA A 171 12.10 2.06 -18.60
N ARG A 172 11.30 3.06 -18.92
CA ARG A 172 11.49 4.39 -18.36
C ARG A 172 11.18 4.35 -16.87
N LEU A 173 12.15 4.73 -16.03
CA LEU A 173 12.01 4.78 -14.59
C LEU A 173 11.64 6.21 -14.15
N GLU A 174 10.57 6.32 -13.38
CA GLU A 174 10.12 7.55 -12.72
C GLU A 174 10.08 7.36 -11.21
N VAL A 175 10.93 8.05 -10.49
CA VAL A 175 10.90 8.07 -9.03
C VAL A 175 10.08 9.28 -8.56
N VAL A 176 9.16 9.05 -7.63
CA VAL A 176 8.20 10.06 -7.14
C VAL A 176 8.32 10.17 -5.64
N ASN A 177 8.97 11.22 -5.18
CA ASN A 177 9.11 11.49 -3.74
C ASN A 177 7.99 12.46 -3.32
N LEU A 178 6.95 11.88 -2.69
CA LEU A 178 5.82 12.62 -2.10
C LEU A 178 5.78 12.30 -0.60
N PRO A 179 5.76 13.32 0.29
CA PRO A 179 5.75 13.08 1.74
C PRO A 179 4.61 12.18 2.21
N SER A 180 3.43 12.31 1.60
CA SER A 180 2.24 11.49 1.86
C SER A 180 2.42 10.01 1.48
N LEU A 181 3.23 9.71 0.49
CA LEU A 181 3.58 8.34 0.09
C LEU A 181 4.82 7.80 0.82
N GLY A 182 5.66 8.67 1.37
CA GLY A 182 6.88 8.28 2.04
C GLY A 182 6.65 7.69 3.44
N LEU A 183 5.52 7.98 4.08
CA LEU A 183 5.23 7.54 5.44
C LEU A 183 4.31 6.32 5.44
N ASP A 184 4.87 5.14 5.66
CA ASP A 184 4.16 3.94 6.04
C ASP A 184 4.11 3.84 7.57
N LEU A 185 2.95 3.51 8.12
CA LEU A 185 2.72 3.48 9.56
C LEU A 185 3.11 2.09 10.11
N ASP A 186 4.37 1.86 10.41
CA ASP A 186 4.87 0.55 10.87
C ASP A 186 5.47 0.58 12.29
N LEU A 187 5.98 1.70 12.74
CA LEU A 187 6.68 1.88 14.02
C LEU A 187 5.93 2.86 14.93
N PRO A 188 6.17 2.84 16.26
CA PRO A 188 5.60 3.83 17.18
C PRO A 188 5.89 5.27 16.77
N GLU A 189 7.10 5.55 16.28
CA GLU A 189 7.49 6.88 15.80
C GLU A 189 6.66 7.34 14.59
N ASP A 190 6.24 6.41 13.73
CA ASP A 190 5.38 6.71 12.58
C ASP A 190 3.99 7.13 13.06
N LEU A 191 3.46 6.43 14.09
CA LEU A 191 2.17 6.77 14.70
C LEU A 191 2.20 8.15 15.33
N GLU A 192 3.24 8.48 16.11
CA GLU A 192 3.40 9.81 16.70
C GLU A 192 3.48 10.90 15.63
N MET A 193 4.17 10.62 14.52
CA MET A 193 4.28 11.57 13.41
C MET A 193 2.92 11.84 12.76
N VAL A 194 2.12 10.79 12.51
CA VAL A 194 0.77 10.93 11.95
C VAL A 194 -0.12 11.76 12.88
N LEU A 195 -0.13 11.43 14.19
CA LEU A 195 -0.94 12.14 15.16
C LEU A 195 -0.56 13.64 15.27
N LYS A 196 0.73 13.96 15.22
CA LYS A 196 1.20 15.36 15.19
C LYS A 196 0.75 16.11 13.93
N LEU A 197 0.77 15.43 12.76
CA LEU A 197 0.35 16.05 11.49
C LEU A 197 -1.16 16.29 11.43
N GLU A 198 -1.96 15.44 12.08
CA GLU A 198 -3.42 15.60 12.18
C GLU A 198 -3.84 16.55 13.33
N GLY A 199 -2.90 17.11 14.07
CA GLY A 199 -3.17 17.99 15.21
C GLY A 199 -3.73 17.27 16.44
N LEU A 200 -3.63 15.94 16.47
CA LEU A 200 -4.02 15.11 17.61
C LEU A 200 -2.85 15.03 18.58
N GLN A 201 -3.03 15.53 19.80
CA GLN A 201 -2.05 15.31 20.86
C GLN A 201 -2.20 13.90 21.40
N VAL A 202 -1.09 13.17 21.49
CA VAL A 202 -1.03 11.94 22.28
C VAL A 202 -1.07 12.39 23.73
N GLU A 203 -2.16 12.11 24.45
CA GLU A 203 -2.13 12.22 25.90
C GLU A 203 -1.05 11.28 26.41
N GLU A 204 -0.11 11.80 27.21
CA GLU A 204 0.94 10.98 27.82
C GLU A 204 0.28 9.84 28.61
N PRO A 205 0.82 8.61 28.56
CA PRO A 205 0.27 7.51 29.36
C PRO A 205 0.30 7.92 30.82
N PHE A 206 -0.84 7.81 31.49
CA PHE A 206 -1.03 8.09 32.88
C PHE A 206 0.01 7.32 33.71
N VAL A 207 1.05 7.99 34.15
CA VAL A 207 2.01 7.44 35.10
C VAL A 207 1.27 7.34 36.42
N ALA A 208 0.85 6.14 36.80
CA ALA A 208 0.31 5.89 38.12
C ALA A 208 1.40 6.28 39.15
N GLU A 209 1.16 7.35 39.89
CA GLU A 209 1.98 7.68 41.07
C GLU A 209 1.93 6.46 42.01
N GLU A 210 3.05 5.79 42.16
CA GLU A 210 3.27 4.90 43.27
C GLU A 210 3.24 5.76 44.55
N THR A 211 2.10 5.75 45.22
CA THR A 211 2.00 6.25 46.60
C THR A 211 2.76 5.32 47.53
N ALA A 212 3.77 5.88 48.14
CA ALA A 212 4.60 5.28 49.20
C ALA A 212 3.78 4.96 50.49
#